data_1477adc0f63230f576da88575f3c51a4
#
_entry.id   1477adc0f63230f576da88575f3c51a4
#
_cell.length_a   1.000
_cell.length_b   1.000
_cell.length_c   1.000
_cell.angle_alpha   90.00
_cell.angle_beta   90.00
_cell.angle_gamma   90.00
#
_symmetry.space_group_name_H-M   'P 1'
#
loop_
_entity.id
_entity.type
_entity.pdbx_description
1 polymer ?
#
loop_
_entity_poly.entity_id
_entity_poly.type
_entity_poly.pdbx_seq_one_letter_code
_entity_poly.pdbx_strand_id
1 'polypeptide(L)'
;MADRSPRLPLWARVLLPLAVLVVALVIGSGALDSAPPTAGQRAAALEADVRCPSCTDVSVAESNATTAIAVRHQIESMVAAGQSNADIDQSLVSEYGQTILLVPPDAGGIPLIWIIPIVLGAAALTGVGILFWRRSRDFDALKAQEVEV
;
A
#
# COMPACT_ATOMS: atom_id res chain seq x y z
N MET A 1 12.04 -23.92 42.21
CA MET A 1 12.54 -23.03 41.17
C MET A 1 11.40 -22.11 40.76
N ALA A 2 11.36 -20.87 41.27
CA ALA A 2 10.26 -19.95 41.01
C ALA A 2 10.45 -19.32 39.65
N ASP A 3 9.51 -19.58 38.76
CA ASP A 3 9.40 -18.96 37.43
C ASP A 3 9.17 -17.45 37.60
N ARG A 4 10.26 -16.67 37.46
CA ARG A 4 10.22 -15.21 37.35
C ARG A 4 9.97 -14.85 35.89
N SER A 5 8.78 -15.15 35.39
CA SER A 5 8.36 -14.55 34.13
C SER A 5 8.29 -13.02 34.32
N PRO A 6 9.03 -12.23 33.55
CA PRO A 6 8.96 -10.77 33.65
C PRO A 6 7.53 -10.34 33.32
N ARG A 7 6.86 -9.73 34.31
CA ARG A 7 5.52 -9.16 34.11
C ARG A 7 5.66 -7.99 33.17
N LEU A 8 5.61 -8.27 31.85
CA LEU A 8 5.59 -7.25 30.84
C LEU A 8 4.46 -6.26 31.14
N PRO A 9 4.74 -4.95 31.14
CA PRO A 9 3.72 -3.94 31.37
C PRO A 9 2.58 -4.11 30.36
N LEU A 10 1.35 -3.80 30.77
CA LEU A 10 0.13 -4.03 29.97
C LEU A 10 0.21 -3.42 28.55
N TRP A 11 0.88 -2.28 28.40
CA TRP A 11 1.12 -1.69 27.09
C TRP A 11 2.00 -2.57 26.18
N ALA A 12 3.00 -3.27 26.73
CA ALA A 12 3.85 -4.17 25.96
C ALA A 12 3.08 -5.43 25.49
N ARG A 13 2.08 -5.89 26.25
CA ARG A 13 1.22 -7.03 25.88
C ARG A 13 0.29 -6.70 24.71
N VAL A 14 -0.02 -5.43 24.49
CA VAL A 14 -0.85 -4.97 23.37
C VAL A 14 0.02 -4.55 22.18
N LEU A 15 1.13 -3.85 22.43
CA LEU A 15 2.00 -3.36 21.36
C LEU A 15 2.80 -4.49 20.68
N LEU A 16 3.17 -5.53 21.42
CA LEU A 16 3.96 -6.63 20.86
C LEU A 16 3.19 -7.44 19.81
N PRO A 17 1.93 -7.91 20.07
CA PRO A 17 1.16 -8.59 19.02
C PRO A 17 0.78 -7.65 17.87
N LEU A 18 0.56 -6.37 18.12
CA LEU A 18 0.30 -5.40 17.07
C LEU A 18 1.53 -5.19 16.18
N ALA A 19 2.72 -5.08 16.78
CA ALA A 19 3.98 -4.99 16.04
C ALA A 19 4.24 -6.26 15.21
N VAL A 20 3.99 -7.43 15.77
CA VAL A 20 4.11 -8.72 15.05
C VAL A 20 3.12 -8.78 13.90
N LEU A 21 1.88 -8.34 14.08
CA LEU A 21 0.88 -8.28 13.01
C LEU A 21 1.31 -7.34 11.89
N VAL A 22 1.80 -6.15 12.22
CA VAL A 22 2.29 -5.19 11.22
C VAL A 22 3.48 -5.75 10.45
N VAL A 23 4.45 -6.35 11.14
CA VAL A 23 5.61 -7.01 10.51
C VAL A 23 5.15 -8.16 9.60
N ALA A 24 4.22 -9.00 10.05
CA ALA A 24 3.67 -10.09 9.25
C ALA A 24 2.95 -9.58 8.00
N LEU A 25 2.20 -8.48 8.11
CA LEU A 25 1.55 -7.83 6.96
C LEU A 25 2.56 -7.23 5.99
N VAL A 26 3.64 -6.61 6.48
CA VAL A 26 4.71 -6.06 5.62
C VAL A 26 5.46 -7.17 4.90
N ILE A 27 5.76 -8.29 5.58
CA ILE A 27 6.39 -9.45 4.95
C ILE A 27 5.42 -10.12 3.97
N GLY A 28 4.16 -10.28 4.34
CA GLY A 28 3.13 -10.91 3.50
C GLY A 28 2.71 -10.06 2.28
N SER A 29 2.93 -8.75 2.29
CA SER A 29 2.68 -7.87 1.14
C SER A 29 3.75 -7.97 0.03
N GLY A 30 4.80 -8.77 0.22
CA GLY A 30 5.91 -8.90 -0.74
C GLY A 30 6.79 -7.63 -0.84
N ALA A 31 6.61 -6.67 0.05
CA ALA A 31 7.36 -5.42 0.02
C ALA A 31 8.89 -5.62 0.21
N LEU A 32 9.30 -6.78 0.73
CA LEU A 32 10.70 -7.13 0.95
C LEU A 32 11.30 -7.96 -0.20
N ASP A 33 10.46 -8.53 -1.08
CA ASP A 33 10.90 -9.40 -2.19
C ASP A 33 11.04 -8.64 -3.52
N SER A 34 10.95 -7.31 -3.51
CA SER A 34 11.00 -6.47 -4.71
C SER A 34 12.42 -6.37 -5.24
N ALA A 35 12.88 -7.40 -5.93
CA ALA A 35 13.92 -7.19 -6.93
C ALA A 35 13.41 -6.13 -7.93
N PRO A 36 14.25 -5.16 -8.36
CA PRO A 36 13.83 -4.17 -9.33
C PRO A 36 13.25 -4.87 -10.56
N PRO A 37 12.10 -4.43 -11.08
CA PRO A 37 11.47 -5.07 -12.22
C PRO A 37 12.43 -5.06 -13.41
N THR A 38 12.49 -6.17 -14.13
CA THR A 38 13.25 -6.24 -15.39
C THR A 38 12.66 -5.26 -16.41
N ALA A 39 13.47 -4.86 -17.41
CA ALA A 39 12.99 -3.96 -18.47
C ALA A 39 11.71 -4.49 -19.16
N GLY A 40 11.64 -5.80 -19.40
CA GLY A 40 10.43 -6.42 -19.98
C GLY A 40 9.21 -6.37 -19.06
N GLN A 41 9.39 -6.62 -17.75
CA GLN A 41 8.30 -6.49 -16.78
C GLN A 41 7.82 -5.04 -16.66
N ARG A 42 8.77 -4.10 -16.72
CA ARG A 42 8.46 -2.67 -16.67
C ARG A 42 7.69 -2.23 -17.93
N ALA A 43 8.10 -2.67 -19.12
CA ALA A 43 7.39 -2.41 -20.36
C ALA A 43 5.97 -2.99 -20.31
N ALA A 44 5.82 -4.27 -19.94
CA ALA A 44 4.51 -4.92 -19.82
C ALA A 44 3.56 -4.22 -18.84
N ALA A 45 4.07 -3.69 -17.75
CA ALA A 45 3.27 -2.91 -16.79
C ALA A 45 2.78 -1.59 -17.43
N LEU A 46 3.67 -0.84 -18.10
CA LEU A 46 3.29 0.39 -18.83
C LEU A 46 2.28 0.11 -19.95
N GLU A 47 2.44 -0.97 -20.68
CA GLU A 47 1.51 -1.38 -21.74
C GLU A 47 0.10 -1.68 -21.21
N ALA A 48 0.00 -2.22 -19.99
CA ALA A 48 -1.29 -2.46 -19.34
C ALA A 48 -1.99 -1.16 -18.92
N ASP A 49 -1.22 -0.11 -18.61
CA ASP A 49 -1.74 1.19 -18.16
C ASP A 49 -2.04 2.16 -19.33
N VAL A 50 -1.67 1.79 -20.57
CA VAL A 50 -1.88 2.60 -21.77
C VAL A 50 -3.06 2.07 -22.58
N ARG A 51 -3.98 2.95 -22.93
CA ARG A 51 -5.15 2.67 -23.78
C ARG A 51 -4.75 2.53 -25.25
N CYS A 52 -5.36 1.58 -25.94
CA CYS A 52 -5.23 1.45 -27.39
C CYS A 52 -5.94 2.63 -28.09
N PRO A 53 -5.24 3.43 -28.91
CA PRO A 53 -5.83 4.64 -29.52
C PRO A 53 -6.97 4.37 -30.51
N SER A 54 -6.99 3.19 -31.13
CA SER A 54 -8.00 2.79 -32.12
C SER A 54 -9.04 1.78 -31.59
N CYS A 55 -8.99 1.45 -30.29
CA CYS A 55 -9.86 0.45 -29.70
C CYS A 55 -10.80 1.12 -28.68
N THR A 56 -11.88 0.41 -28.28
CA THR A 56 -12.79 0.89 -27.26
C THR A 56 -12.44 0.21 -25.93
N ASP A 57 -11.92 0.99 -24.95
CA ASP A 57 -11.67 0.59 -23.55
C ASP A 57 -10.80 -0.66 -23.35
N VAL A 58 -9.80 -0.87 -24.22
CA VAL A 58 -8.83 -1.97 -24.13
C VAL A 58 -7.43 -1.39 -24.01
N SER A 59 -6.56 -2.01 -23.19
CA SER A 59 -5.15 -1.62 -23.09
C SER A 59 -4.36 -2.06 -24.34
N VAL A 60 -3.20 -1.43 -24.55
CA VAL A 60 -2.31 -1.85 -25.66
C VAL A 60 -1.74 -3.25 -25.41
N ALA A 61 -1.64 -3.69 -24.15
CA ALA A 61 -1.20 -5.04 -23.80
C ALA A 61 -2.18 -6.12 -24.30
N GLU A 62 -3.48 -5.82 -24.28
CA GLU A 62 -4.54 -6.79 -24.63
C GLU A 62 -4.97 -6.71 -26.10
N SER A 63 -4.62 -5.63 -26.79
CA SER A 63 -5.05 -5.42 -28.16
C SER A 63 -4.03 -5.92 -29.19
N ASN A 64 -4.52 -6.59 -30.25
CA ASN A 64 -3.74 -7.01 -31.41
C ASN A 64 -3.91 -6.05 -32.61
N ALA A 65 -4.51 -4.87 -32.42
CA ALA A 65 -4.59 -3.86 -33.45
C ALA A 65 -3.19 -3.37 -33.85
N THR A 66 -3.01 -3.02 -35.11
CA THR A 66 -1.72 -2.53 -35.62
C THR A 66 -1.21 -1.32 -34.85
N THR A 67 -2.13 -0.42 -34.45
CA THR A 67 -1.81 0.75 -33.60
C THR A 67 -1.34 0.36 -32.23
N ALA A 68 -1.95 -0.65 -31.58
CA ALA A 68 -1.54 -1.15 -30.28
C ALA A 68 -0.14 -1.76 -30.33
N ILE A 69 0.16 -2.52 -31.40
CA ILE A 69 1.48 -3.12 -31.63
C ILE A 69 2.53 -2.02 -31.78
N ALA A 70 2.23 -0.96 -32.54
CA ALA A 70 3.13 0.18 -32.73
C ALA A 70 3.44 0.89 -31.40
N VAL A 71 2.42 1.14 -30.59
CA VAL A 71 2.58 1.77 -29.27
C VAL A 71 3.39 0.88 -28.32
N ARG A 72 3.19 -0.44 -28.31
CA ARG A 72 4.03 -1.37 -27.52
C ARG A 72 5.50 -1.27 -27.90
N HIS A 73 5.82 -1.33 -29.19
CA HIS A 73 7.20 -1.18 -29.65
C HIS A 73 7.81 0.17 -29.28
N GLN A 74 7.00 1.23 -29.27
CA GLN A 74 7.42 2.55 -28.82
C GLN A 74 7.77 2.53 -27.34
N ILE A 75 6.90 1.97 -26.47
CA ILE A 75 7.13 1.82 -25.03
C ILE A 75 8.38 0.96 -24.77
N GLU A 76 8.50 -0.20 -25.40
CA GLU A 76 9.66 -1.08 -25.28
C GLU A 76 10.97 -0.36 -25.63
N SER A 77 10.97 0.43 -26.69
CA SER A 77 12.15 1.19 -27.14
C SER A 77 12.54 2.28 -26.14
N MET A 78 11.57 3.00 -25.55
CA MET A 78 11.82 4.03 -24.54
C MET A 78 12.31 3.41 -23.22
N VAL A 79 11.75 2.26 -22.82
CA VAL A 79 12.22 1.49 -21.65
C VAL A 79 13.66 1.00 -21.87
N ALA A 80 13.98 0.48 -23.06
CA ALA A 80 15.33 0.05 -23.41
C ALA A 80 16.33 1.22 -23.44
N ALA A 81 15.87 2.43 -23.81
CA ALA A 81 16.65 3.65 -23.74
C ALA A 81 16.84 4.18 -22.29
N GLY A 82 16.25 3.52 -21.28
CA GLY A 82 16.40 3.89 -19.88
C GLY A 82 15.56 5.10 -19.45
N GLN A 83 14.56 5.51 -20.22
CA GLN A 83 13.68 6.61 -19.85
C GLN A 83 12.87 6.27 -18.57
N SER A 84 12.52 7.30 -17.79
CA SER A 84 11.66 7.10 -16.61
C SER A 84 10.20 6.83 -17.04
N ASN A 85 9.39 6.21 -16.17
CA ASN A 85 7.97 5.99 -16.46
C ASN A 85 7.24 7.33 -16.71
N ALA A 86 7.57 8.36 -15.94
CA ALA A 86 6.97 9.68 -16.08
C ALA A 86 7.30 10.33 -17.45
N ASP A 87 8.53 10.16 -17.95
CA ASP A 87 8.93 10.68 -19.26
C ASP A 87 8.21 9.94 -20.39
N ILE A 88 8.04 8.62 -20.25
CA ILE A 88 7.30 7.78 -21.20
C ILE A 88 5.83 8.20 -21.22
N ASP A 89 5.19 8.32 -20.06
CA ASP A 89 3.80 8.77 -19.95
C ASP A 89 3.60 10.15 -20.55
N GLN A 90 4.50 11.09 -20.25
CA GLN A 90 4.45 12.45 -20.81
C GLN A 90 4.61 12.44 -22.33
N SER A 91 5.49 11.61 -22.85
CA SER A 91 5.70 11.45 -24.31
C SER A 91 4.42 10.92 -24.98
N LEU A 92 3.82 9.87 -24.42
CA LEU A 92 2.57 9.28 -24.93
C LEU A 92 1.40 10.28 -24.85
N VAL A 93 1.30 11.02 -23.74
CA VAL A 93 0.27 12.06 -23.55
C VAL A 93 0.45 13.20 -24.57
N SER A 94 1.68 13.59 -24.87
CA SER A 94 1.96 14.65 -25.86
C SER A 94 1.58 14.24 -27.28
N GLU A 95 1.69 12.94 -27.63
CA GLU A 95 1.42 12.40 -28.96
C GLU A 95 -0.05 12.02 -29.16
N TYR A 96 -0.67 11.37 -28.15
CA TYR A 96 -2.01 10.78 -28.27
C TYR A 96 -3.08 11.49 -27.40
N GLY A 97 -2.67 12.44 -26.57
CA GLY A 97 -3.54 13.15 -25.64
C GLY A 97 -3.70 12.47 -24.28
N GLN A 98 -4.26 13.20 -23.31
CA GLN A 98 -4.36 12.75 -21.90
C GLN A 98 -5.22 11.49 -21.69
N THR A 99 -6.13 11.21 -22.61
CA THR A 99 -7.01 10.04 -22.52
C THR A 99 -6.33 8.71 -22.84
N ILE A 100 -5.05 8.73 -23.25
CA ILE A 100 -4.27 7.53 -23.54
C ILE A 100 -3.91 6.75 -22.28
N LEU A 101 -3.77 7.42 -21.14
CA LEU A 101 -3.47 6.79 -19.87
C LEU A 101 -4.76 6.30 -19.21
N LEU A 102 -4.80 5.00 -18.85
CA LEU A 102 -5.88 4.40 -18.08
C LEU A 102 -5.75 4.74 -16.60
N VAL A 103 -4.52 4.95 -16.14
CA VAL A 103 -4.19 5.31 -14.75
C VAL A 103 -3.58 6.71 -14.76
N PRO A 104 -4.05 7.65 -13.91
CA PRO A 104 -3.44 8.97 -13.82
C PRO A 104 -1.96 8.87 -13.43
N PRO A 105 -1.07 9.72 -14.01
CA PRO A 105 0.37 9.67 -13.74
C PRO A 105 0.75 9.87 -12.26
N ASP A 106 -0.15 10.45 -11.46
CA ASP A 106 0.05 10.70 -10.01
C ASP A 106 -0.35 9.51 -9.11
N ALA A 107 -0.82 8.39 -9.69
CA ALA A 107 -1.26 7.22 -8.91
C ALA A 107 -0.10 6.42 -8.29
N GLY A 108 1.16 6.78 -8.57
CA GLY A 108 2.35 6.13 -7.99
C GLY A 108 2.72 6.53 -6.56
N GLY A 109 2.03 7.52 -5.99
CA GLY A 109 2.13 7.82 -4.56
C GLY A 109 1.25 6.84 -3.78
N ILE A 110 1.73 6.36 -2.62
CA ILE A 110 0.88 5.61 -1.68
C ILE A 110 -0.41 6.42 -1.55
N PRO A 111 -1.55 5.92 -2.01
CA PRO A 111 -2.75 6.73 -2.09
C PRO A 111 -3.12 7.17 -0.67
N LEU A 112 -3.02 8.47 -0.42
CA LEU A 112 -3.38 9.11 0.86
C LEU A 112 -4.75 8.63 1.35
N ILE A 113 -5.60 8.24 0.40
CA ILE A 113 -6.94 7.68 0.65
C ILE A 113 -6.92 6.40 1.49
N TRP A 114 -5.83 5.62 1.46
CA TRP A 114 -5.69 4.41 2.28
C TRP A 114 -5.00 4.68 3.61
N ILE A 115 -4.15 5.71 3.70
CA ILE A 115 -3.47 6.08 4.94
C ILE A 115 -4.45 6.67 5.94
N ILE A 116 -5.38 7.52 5.49
CA ILE A 116 -6.36 8.19 6.34
C ILE A 116 -7.20 7.18 7.15
N PRO A 117 -7.87 6.17 6.55
CA PRO A 117 -8.66 5.22 7.33
C PRO A 117 -7.80 4.35 8.26
N ILE A 118 -6.58 4.01 7.86
CA ILE A 118 -5.66 3.23 8.71
C ILE A 118 -5.26 4.04 9.96
N VAL A 119 -4.90 5.31 9.79
CA VAL A 119 -4.51 6.19 10.90
C VAL A 119 -5.70 6.45 11.83
N LEU A 120 -6.90 6.72 11.28
CA LEU A 120 -8.12 6.90 12.06
C LEU A 120 -8.50 5.63 12.83
N GLY A 121 -8.41 4.47 12.20
CA GLY A 121 -8.66 3.18 12.84
C GLY A 121 -7.69 2.91 14.00
N ALA A 122 -6.41 3.14 13.80
CA ALA A 122 -5.39 3.00 14.83
C ALA A 122 -5.61 3.97 16.00
N ALA A 123 -5.96 5.23 15.71
CA ALA A 123 -6.27 6.23 16.73
C ALA A 123 -7.52 5.86 17.55
N ALA A 124 -8.58 5.37 16.88
CA ALA A 124 -9.80 4.91 17.56
C ALA A 124 -9.54 3.72 18.47
N LEU A 125 -8.80 2.70 18.00
CA LEU A 125 -8.44 1.53 18.81
C LEU A 125 -7.58 1.92 20.01
N THR A 126 -6.63 2.83 19.83
CA THR A 126 -5.80 3.35 20.91
C THR A 126 -6.64 4.10 21.93
N GLY A 127 -7.57 4.94 21.49
CA GLY A 127 -8.50 5.69 22.35
C GLY A 127 -9.40 4.77 23.19
N VAL A 128 -9.99 3.76 22.56
CA VAL A 128 -10.80 2.73 23.26
C VAL A 128 -9.96 1.97 24.27
N GLY A 129 -8.75 1.58 23.91
CA GLY A 129 -7.82 0.89 24.81
C GLY A 129 -7.47 1.72 26.06
N ILE A 130 -7.24 3.02 25.89
CA ILE A 130 -6.96 3.95 27.00
C ILE A 130 -8.20 4.12 27.89
N LEU A 131 -9.39 4.26 27.30
CA LEU A 131 -10.65 4.37 28.05
C LEU A 131 -10.94 3.11 28.89
N PHE A 132 -10.74 1.93 28.29
CA PHE A 132 -10.91 0.67 28.98
C PHE A 132 -9.94 0.51 30.15
N TRP A 133 -8.68 0.93 29.94
CA TRP A 133 -7.65 0.88 30.97
C TRP A 133 -7.91 1.86 32.13
N ARG A 134 -8.42 3.07 31.81
CA ARG A 134 -8.84 4.03 32.86
C ARG A 134 -10.00 3.47 33.67
N ARG A 135 -11.00 2.90 33.01
CA ARG A 135 -12.18 2.35 33.67
C ARG A 135 -11.86 1.12 34.55
N SER A 136 -10.93 0.25 34.14
CA SER A 136 -10.52 -0.89 34.96
C SER A 136 -9.81 -0.48 36.27
N ARG A 137 -9.06 0.64 36.21
CA ARG A 137 -8.41 1.17 37.43
C ARG A 137 -9.40 1.73 38.43
N ASP A 138 -10.49 2.32 37.98
CA ASP A 138 -11.54 2.84 38.86
C ASP A 138 -12.30 1.72 39.57
N PHE A 139 -12.52 0.58 38.89
CA PHE A 139 -13.14 -0.60 39.49
C PHE A 139 -12.23 -1.27 40.54
N ASP A 140 -10.93 -1.29 40.32
CA ASP A 140 -9.98 -1.86 41.27
C ASP A 140 -9.88 -0.99 42.56
N ALA A 141 -9.98 0.33 42.40
CA ALA A 141 -10.00 1.28 43.52
C ALA A 141 -11.26 1.15 44.36
N LEU A 142 -12.43 0.95 43.75
CA LEU A 142 -13.70 0.73 44.44
C LEU A 142 -13.70 -0.58 45.23
N LYS A 143 -13.16 -1.67 44.66
CA LYS A 143 -13.00 -2.96 45.35
C LYS A 143 -12.07 -2.89 46.56
N ALA A 144 -11.02 -2.09 46.50
CA ALA A 144 -10.10 -1.92 47.63
C ALA A 144 -10.78 -1.24 48.84
N GLN A 145 -11.72 -0.32 48.58
CA GLN A 145 -12.48 0.35 49.66
C GLN A 145 -13.53 -0.57 50.32
N GLU A 146 -14.06 -1.55 49.61
CA GLU A 146 -15.06 -2.48 50.15
C GLU A 146 -14.47 -3.56 51.08
N VAL A 147 -13.16 -3.81 51.01
CA VAL A 147 -12.45 -4.80 51.82
C VAL A 147 -11.98 -4.21 53.15
N GLU A 148 -11.98 -2.88 53.32
CA GLU A 148 -11.57 -2.22 54.59
C GLU A 148 -12.74 -1.96 55.57
N VAL A 149 -13.97 -2.34 55.27
CA VAL A 149 -15.15 -2.26 56.15
C VAL A 149 -15.52 -3.64 56.67
#